data_a651cdd1c1c05f7bc14504f1028ffefa
#
_entry.id   a651cdd1c1c05f7bc14504f1028ffefa
#
_cell.length_a   1.000
_cell.length_b   1.000
_cell.length_c   1.000
_cell.angle_alpha   90.00
_cell.angle_beta   90.00
_cell.angle_gamma   90.00
#
_symmetry.space_group_name_H-M   'P 1'
#
loop_
_entity.id
_entity.type
_entity.pdbx_description
1 polymer ?
#
loop_
_entity_poly.entity_id
_entity_poly.type
_entity_poly.pdbx_seq_one_letter_code
_entity_poly.pdbx_strand_id
1 'polypeptide(L)'
;MWLCVDRIEGDTVVLTDESEQIYRLKAAEYAALTGKAPAESDVLTAETEGERILSAAYDSAETAARKEAARKRLNRLFGKT
;
A
#
# COMPACT_ATOMS: atom_id res chain seq x y z
N MET A 1 -6.74 -6.63 7.92
CA MET A 1 -6.91 -6.47 6.45
C MET A 1 -5.72 -5.71 5.90
N TRP A 2 -5.32 -6.00 4.69
CA TRP A 2 -4.20 -5.30 4.07
C TRP A 2 -4.71 -4.26 3.08
N LEU A 3 -4.06 -3.11 3.12
CA LEU A 3 -4.24 -2.06 2.11
C LEU A 3 -2.90 -1.83 1.43
N CYS A 4 -2.95 -1.56 0.13
CA CYS A 4 -1.76 -1.27 -0.65
C CYS A 4 -1.88 0.13 -1.23
N VAL A 5 -0.81 0.90 -1.19
CA VAL A 5 -0.79 2.22 -1.83
C VAL A 5 -0.71 2.00 -3.33
N ASP A 6 -1.79 2.37 -4.02
CA ASP A 6 -1.88 2.25 -5.48
C ASP A 6 -1.12 3.38 -6.16
N ARG A 7 -1.36 4.60 -5.73
CA ARG A 7 -0.69 5.78 -6.27
C ARG A 7 -0.80 6.96 -5.31
N ILE A 8 -0.04 7.97 -5.57
CA ILE A 8 -0.06 9.22 -4.81
C ILE A 8 -0.35 10.35 -5.80
N GLU A 9 -1.45 11.07 -5.56
CA GLU A 9 -1.87 12.17 -6.40
C GLU A 9 -1.80 13.47 -5.58
N GLY A 10 -0.74 14.25 -5.79
CA GLY A 10 -0.51 15.46 -5.00
C GLY A 10 -0.32 15.11 -3.53
N ASP A 11 -1.22 15.58 -2.68
CA ASP A 11 -1.21 15.28 -1.24
C ASP A 11 -2.18 14.16 -0.85
N THR A 12 -2.77 13.48 -1.84
CA THR A 12 -3.74 12.41 -1.62
C THR A 12 -3.10 11.05 -1.91
N VAL A 13 -3.19 10.15 -0.93
CA VAL A 13 -2.72 8.79 -1.06
C VAL A 13 -3.93 7.91 -1.42
N VAL A 14 -3.86 7.20 -2.52
CA VAL A 14 -4.92 6.29 -2.97
C VAL A 14 -4.51 4.87 -2.63
N LEU A 15 -5.35 4.18 -1.85
CA LEU A 15 -5.08 2.82 -1.40
C LEU A 15 -6.19 1.90 -1.88
N THR A 16 -5.84 0.63 -2.06
CA THR A 16 -6.84 -0.39 -2.44
C THR A 16 -6.70 -1.60 -1.51
N ASP A 17 -7.81 -2.28 -1.27
CA ASP A 17 -7.82 -3.52 -0.51
C ASP A 17 -7.85 -4.73 -1.46
N GLU A 18 -7.99 -5.92 -0.89
CA GLU A 18 -8.03 -7.16 -1.67
C GLU A 18 -9.26 -7.26 -2.58
N SER A 19 -10.32 -6.54 -2.24
CA SER A 19 -11.56 -6.48 -3.04
C SER A 19 -11.56 -5.33 -4.04
N GLU A 20 -10.41 -4.64 -4.17
CA GLU A 20 -10.25 -3.49 -5.05
C GLU A 20 -11.08 -2.27 -4.62
N GLN A 21 -11.54 -2.24 -3.37
CA GLN A 21 -12.17 -1.05 -2.84
C GLN A 21 -11.12 0.04 -2.66
N ILE A 22 -11.48 1.25 -3.04
CA ILE A 22 -10.55 2.39 -3.02
C ILE A 22 -10.74 3.19 -1.75
N TYR A 23 -9.63 3.53 -1.11
CA TYR A 23 -9.59 4.40 0.07
C TYR A 23 -8.68 5.57 -0.23
N ARG A 24 -8.97 6.72 0.35
CA ARG A 24 -8.16 7.93 0.17
C ARG A 24 -7.81 8.53 1.51
N LEU A 25 -6.54 8.89 1.66
CA LEU A 25 -6.02 9.58 2.84
C LEU A 25 -5.21 10.77 2.38
N LYS A 26 -5.20 11.83 3.17
CA LYS A 26 -4.22 12.89 2.97
C LYS A 26 -2.85 12.38 3.38
N ALA A 27 -1.79 12.88 2.74
CA ALA A 27 -0.43 12.46 3.08
C ALA A 27 -0.13 12.67 4.57
N ALA A 28 -0.63 13.77 5.16
CA ALA A 28 -0.44 14.03 6.58
C ALA A 28 -1.16 13.00 7.46
N GLU A 29 -2.36 12.55 7.05
CA GLU A 29 -3.09 11.51 7.76
C GLU A 29 -2.36 10.17 7.68
N TYR A 30 -1.84 9.86 6.51
CA TYR A 30 -1.05 8.64 6.31
C TYR A 30 0.17 8.63 7.24
N ALA A 31 0.90 9.73 7.28
CA ALA A 31 2.07 9.84 8.14
C ALA A 31 1.71 9.74 9.62
N ALA A 32 0.58 10.33 10.02
CA ALA A 32 0.12 10.26 11.41
C ALA A 32 -0.25 8.82 11.80
N LEU A 33 -0.86 8.06 10.90
CA LEU A 33 -1.27 6.68 11.17
C LEU A 33 -0.09 5.70 11.15
N THR A 34 0.84 5.87 10.22
CA THR A 34 1.89 4.88 9.97
C THR A 34 3.26 5.29 10.50
N GLY A 35 3.46 6.55 10.80
CA GLY A 35 4.77 7.06 11.24
C GLY A 35 5.78 7.22 10.12
N LYS A 36 5.36 7.15 8.85
CA LYS A 36 6.26 7.33 7.70
C LYS A 36 5.57 8.08 6.57
N ALA A 37 6.36 8.64 5.68
CA ALA A 37 5.83 9.27 4.48
C ALA A 37 5.27 8.19 3.53
N PRO A 38 4.19 8.49 2.80
CA PRO A 38 3.61 7.52 1.86
C PRO A 38 4.56 7.25 0.69
N ALA A 39 4.54 5.99 0.21
CA ALA A 39 5.28 5.60 -0.98
C ALA A 39 4.45 4.58 -1.76
N GLU A 40 4.53 4.59 -3.06
CA GLU A 40 3.83 3.62 -3.90
C GLU A 40 4.26 2.21 -3.53
N SER A 41 3.32 1.29 -3.56
CA SER A 41 3.50 -0.12 -3.19
C SER A 41 3.68 -0.38 -1.69
N ASP A 42 3.56 0.63 -0.84
CA ASP A 42 3.53 0.39 0.61
C ASP A 42 2.33 -0.48 0.95
N VAL A 43 2.54 -1.44 1.84
CA VAL A 43 1.45 -2.30 2.35
C VAL A 43 1.21 -1.96 3.80
N LEU A 44 -0.06 -1.78 4.14
CA LEU A 44 -0.48 -1.46 5.50
C LEU A 44 -1.36 -2.58 6.03
N THR A 45 -1.22 -2.88 7.31
CA THR A 45 -2.22 -3.64 8.05
C THR A 45 -3.20 -2.63 8.61
N ALA A 46 -4.47 -2.76 8.28
CA ALA A 46 -5.45 -1.73 8.61
C ALA A 46 -6.77 -2.32 9.11
N GLU A 47 -7.50 -1.49 9.88
CA GLU A 47 -8.88 -1.76 10.23
C GLU A 47 -9.72 -0.66 9.59
N THR A 48 -10.82 -1.07 8.95
CA THR A 48 -11.66 -0.15 8.22
C THR A 48 -13.12 -0.33 8.61
N GLU A 49 -13.91 0.71 8.36
CA GLU A 49 -15.35 0.68 8.52
C GLU A 49 -15.94 1.42 7.33
N GLY A 50 -16.58 0.70 6.41
CA GLY A 50 -17.03 1.25 5.14
C GLY A 50 -15.83 1.78 4.35
N GLU A 51 -15.85 3.05 4.02
CA GLU A 51 -14.75 3.70 3.28
C GLU A 51 -13.74 4.37 4.21
N ARG A 52 -13.91 4.23 5.53
CA ARG A 52 -13.04 4.88 6.49
C ARG A 52 -11.97 3.93 6.99
N ILE A 53 -10.77 4.43 7.09
CA ILE A 53 -9.66 3.71 7.71
C ILE A 53 -9.61 4.13 9.17
N LEU A 54 -9.85 3.19 10.07
CA LEU A 54 -9.86 3.46 11.52
C LEU A 54 -8.46 3.42 12.10
N SER A 55 -7.63 2.50 11.64
CA SER A 55 -6.24 2.39 12.06
C SER A 55 -5.42 1.77 10.94
N ALA A 56 -4.13 2.02 10.94
CA ALA A 56 -3.23 1.44 9.95
C ALA A 56 -1.81 1.41 10.51
N ALA A 57 -1.08 0.37 10.13
CA ALA A 57 0.33 0.23 10.47
C ALA A 57 1.08 -0.23 9.22
N TYR A 58 2.26 0.34 8.98
CA TYR A 58 3.09 -0.06 7.85
C TYR A 58 3.63 -1.47 8.06
N ASP A 59 3.46 -2.32 7.06
CA ASP A 59 3.95 -3.69 7.08
C ASP A 59 5.15 -3.79 6.15
N SER A 60 6.35 -3.65 6.70
CA SER A 60 7.57 -3.66 5.92
C SER A 60 7.88 -5.03 5.33
N ALA A 61 7.57 -6.09 6.05
CA ALA A 61 7.82 -7.45 5.58
C ALA A 61 6.93 -7.79 4.38
N GLU A 62 5.64 -7.48 4.46
CA GLU A 62 4.72 -7.73 3.36
C GLU A 62 5.03 -6.84 2.15
N THR A 63 5.40 -5.59 2.40
CA THR A 63 5.82 -4.68 1.34
C THR A 63 7.02 -5.24 0.57
N ALA A 64 8.03 -5.69 1.29
CA ALA A 64 9.22 -6.30 0.69
C ALA A 64 8.90 -7.58 -0.06
N ALA A 65 8.04 -8.43 0.51
CA ALA A 65 7.65 -9.69 -0.12
C ALA A 65 6.94 -9.46 -1.44
N ARG A 66 6.05 -8.47 -1.51
CA ARG A 66 5.33 -8.16 -2.74
C ARG A 66 6.23 -7.56 -3.81
N LYS A 67 7.18 -6.73 -3.42
CA LYS A 67 8.17 -6.18 -4.36
C LYS A 67 9.07 -7.26 -4.91
N GLU A 68 9.48 -8.20 -4.08
CA GLU A 68 10.30 -9.34 -4.49
C GLU A 68 9.55 -10.23 -5.48
N ALA A 69 8.28 -10.54 -5.21
CA ALA A 69 7.45 -11.33 -6.10
C ALA A 69 7.26 -10.65 -7.46
N ALA A 70 7.06 -9.34 -7.47
CA ALA A 70 6.92 -8.58 -8.71
C ALA A 70 8.21 -8.60 -9.52
N ARG A 71 9.36 -8.48 -8.86
CA ARG A 71 10.67 -8.52 -9.53
C ARG A 71 10.92 -9.89 -10.14
N LYS A 72 10.61 -10.97 -9.44
CA LYS A 72 10.75 -12.32 -9.96
C LYS A 72 9.86 -12.55 -11.17
N ARG A 73 8.65 -12.02 -11.14
CA ARG A 73 7.72 -12.13 -12.26
C ARG A 73 8.24 -11.40 -13.49
N LEU A 74 8.79 -10.21 -13.32
CA LEU A 74 9.38 -9.45 -14.43
C LEU A 74 10.57 -10.18 -15.02
N ASN A 75 11.45 -10.73 -14.19
CA ASN A 75 12.60 -11.50 -14.67
C ASN A 75 12.16 -12.68 -15.51
N ARG A 76 11.10 -13.37 -15.10
CA ARG A 76 10.55 -14.51 -15.84
C ARG A 76 10.01 -14.06 -17.21
N LEU A 77 9.27 -12.94 -17.23
CA LEU A 77 8.69 -12.42 -18.47
C LEU A 77 9.73 -11.99 -19.48
N PHE A 78 10.85 -11.45 -19.03
CA PHE A 78 11.90 -10.98 -19.92
C PHE A 78 13.02 -12.01 -20.15
N GLY A 79 12.80 -13.25 -19.72
CA GLY A 79 13.76 -14.32 -19.93
C GLY A 79 15.04 -14.18 -19.11
N LYS A 80 15.03 -13.40 -18.08
CA LYS A 80 16.16 -13.28 -17.16
C LYS A 80 16.10 -14.39 -16.11
N THR A 81 17.17 -14.99 -15.87
CA THR A 81 17.26 -16.04 -14.85
C THR A 81 18.05 -15.58 -13.65
#